data_992a8c42ad71b6b1f870d1f19aeceb71
#
_entry.id   992a8c42ad71b6b1f870d1f19aeceb71
#
_cell.length_a   1.000
_cell.length_b   1.000
_cell.length_c   1.000
_cell.angle_alpha   90.00
_cell.angle_beta   90.00
_cell.angle_gamma   90.00
#
_symmetry.space_group_name_H-M   'P 1'
#
loop_
_entity.id
_entity.type
_entity.pdbx_description
1 polymer ?
#
loop_
_entity_poly.entity_id
_entity_poly.type
_entity_poly.pdbx_seq_one_letter_code
_entity_poly.pdbx_strand_id
1 'polypeptide(L)'
;NVPLIGFGGAPFTLASYMIEGGPSKNYAKTKAFMVSQPKAWIALMDKLADMIITDITAQVEAGAKAIQIFDSWVGALNVEDYRIFITPTMTRIFAELRALNVPLIQFGVGATHLVNEWHDLPIDVVGLDWRLPIREAEARGVTKAVQGNLDPTLLLADWNVIEARAKDIVDQGLAHTGGHIFNLGHGVFPEVDPAVLKRLTAFVHDYSREQIAKR
;
A
#
# COMPACT_ATOMS: atom_id res chain seq x y z
N ASN A 1 -9.74 13.04 -18.15
CA ASN A 1 -9.85 13.16 -16.68
C ASN A 1 -9.21 11.91 -16.06
N VAL A 2 -8.16 12.13 -15.27
CA VAL A 2 -7.50 11.09 -14.48
C VAL A 2 -8.07 11.17 -13.05
N PRO A 3 -8.53 10.07 -12.44
CA PRO A 3 -9.02 10.08 -11.08
C PRO A 3 -7.88 10.42 -10.09
N LEU A 4 -8.19 11.22 -9.08
CA LEU A 4 -7.27 11.52 -7.99
C LEU A 4 -7.36 10.42 -6.92
N ILE A 5 -6.22 9.90 -6.50
CA ILE A 5 -6.11 9.03 -5.34
C ILE A 5 -5.72 9.90 -4.14
N GLY A 6 -6.64 10.03 -3.17
CA GLY A 6 -6.34 10.63 -1.87
C GLY A 6 -5.55 9.65 -1.00
N PHE A 7 -4.84 10.15 0.02
CA PHE A 7 -4.06 9.27 0.86
C PHE A 7 -3.90 9.78 2.30
N GLY A 8 -3.58 8.86 3.21
CA GLY A 8 -3.23 9.15 4.59
C GLY A 8 -2.23 8.15 5.15
N GLY A 9 -1.55 8.53 6.22
CA GLY A 9 -0.69 7.61 6.97
C GLY A 9 -1.53 6.69 7.86
N ALA A 10 -1.15 5.41 7.94
CA ALA A 10 -1.76 4.45 8.86
C ALA A 10 -1.37 4.72 10.32
N PRO A 11 -2.16 4.25 11.29
CA PRO A 11 -1.97 4.55 12.72
C PRO A 11 -0.59 4.17 13.25
N PHE A 12 -0.06 2.98 12.91
CA PHE A 12 1.27 2.56 13.36
C PHE A 12 2.38 3.48 12.84
N THR A 13 2.31 3.84 11.57
CA THR A 13 3.26 4.76 10.95
C THR A 13 3.21 6.13 11.61
N LEU A 14 2.01 6.70 11.84
CA LEU A 14 1.84 8.00 12.49
C LEU A 14 2.31 7.98 13.96
N ALA A 15 1.92 6.94 14.72
CA ALA A 15 2.40 6.76 16.09
C ALA A 15 3.92 6.67 16.16
N SER A 16 4.52 5.96 15.20
CA SER A 16 5.97 5.84 15.13
C SER A 16 6.66 7.18 14.87
N TYR A 17 6.13 8.03 13.98
CA TYR A 17 6.65 9.41 13.83
C TYR A 17 6.61 10.19 15.13
N MET A 18 5.49 10.11 15.87
CA MET A 18 5.30 10.84 17.11
C MET A 18 6.22 10.33 18.23
N ILE A 19 6.40 9.01 18.35
CA ILE A 19 7.13 8.39 19.48
C ILE A 19 8.63 8.36 19.24
N GLU A 20 9.08 8.04 18.03
CA GLU A 20 10.53 8.00 17.70
C GLU A 20 11.11 9.41 17.61
N GLY A 21 10.33 10.38 17.15
CA GLY A 21 10.76 11.78 16.97
C GLY A 21 11.71 11.98 15.78
N GLY A 22 11.89 10.97 14.94
CA GLY A 22 12.78 10.98 13.78
C GLY A 22 12.90 9.60 13.13
N PRO A 23 13.81 9.44 12.14
CA PRO A 23 14.03 8.16 11.48
C PRO A 23 14.43 7.07 12.47
N SER A 24 13.83 5.89 12.35
CA SER A 24 14.15 4.72 13.17
C SER A 24 14.29 3.49 12.27
N LYS A 25 15.30 2.67 12.57
CA LYS A 25 15.50 1.41 11.84
C LYS A 25 14.60 0.29 12.37
N ASN A 26 14.37 0.25 13.68
CA ASN A 26 13.72 -0.86 14.37
C ASN A 26 12.47 -0.45 15.13
N TYR A 27 12.12 0.83 15.18
CA TYR A 27 10.96 1.37 15.90
C TYR A 27 10.91 0.91 17.37
N ALA A 28 12.08 0.89 18.02
CA ALA A 28 12.24 0.26 19.32
C ALA A 28 11.42 0.95 20.42
N LYS A 29 11.37 2.30 20.42
CA LYS A 29 10.55 3.05 21.39
C LYS A 29 9.05 2.81 21.16
N THR A 30 8.62 2.83 19.91
CA THR A 30 7.22 2.60 19.52
C THR A 30 6.77 1.20 19.93
N LYS A 31 7.56 0.17 19.61
CA LYS A 31 7.25 -1.22 19.97
C LYS A 31 7.28 -1.44 21.47
N ALA A 32 8.26 -0.89 22.17
CA ALA A 32 8.31 -0.97 23.63
C ALA A 32 7.08 -0.31 24.28
N PHE A 33 6.67 0.88 23.81
CA PHE A 33 5.46 1.55 24.30
C PHE A 33 4.21 0.72 24.02
N MET A 34 4.05 0.21 22.81
CA MET A 34 2.94 -0.61 22.37
C MET A 34 2.71 -1.81 23.30
N VAL A 35 3.77 -2.59 23.59
CA VAL A 35 3.66 -3.81 24.39
C VAL A 35 3.64 -3.55 25.90
N SER A 36 4.32 -2.48 26.37
CA SER A 36 4.43 -2.18 27.81
C SER A 36 3.25 -1.36 28.33
N GLN A 37 2.56 -0.61 27.47
CA GLN A 37 1.48 0.30 27.84
C GLN A 37 0.24 0.08 26.94
N PRO A 38 -0.34 -1.13 26.89
CA PRO A 38 -1.36 -1.46 25.90
C PRO A 38 -2.61 -0.57 25.98
N LYS A 39 -3.02 -0.15 27.18
CA LYS A 39 -4.16 0.77 27.35
C LYS A 39 -3.88 2.14 26.74
N ALA A 40 -2.69 2.69 26.96
CA ALA A 40 -2.30 3.97 26.40
C ALA A 40 -2.10 3.87 24.88
N TRP A 41 -1.58 2.72 24.40
CA TRP A 41 -1.49 2.43 22.98
C TRP A 41 -2.86 2.43 22.30
N ILE A 42 -3.83 1.70 22.84
CA ILE A 42 -5.20 1.67 22.30
C ILE A 42 -5.79 3.07 22.24
N ALA A 43 -5.66 3.86 23.33
CA ALA A 43 -6.15 5.23 23.35
C ALA A 43 -5.48 6.14 22.31
N LEU A 44 -4.19 5.93 22.00
CA LEU A 44 -3.49 6.61 20.92
C LEU A 44 -4.04 6.17 19.56
N MET A 45 -4.21 4.86 19.35
CA MET A 45 -4.75 4.29 18.11
C MET A 45 -6.15 4.82 17.81
N ASP A 46 -7.03 4.93 18.82
CA ASP A 46 -8.37 5.46 18.65
C ASP A 46 -8.36 6.93 18.19
N LYS A 47 -7.51 7.76 18.80
CA LYS A 47 -7.35 9.16 18.38
C LYS A 47 -6.81 9.31 16.97
N LEU A 48 -5.84 8.47 16.61
CA LEU A 48 -5.28 8.45 15.26
C LEU A 48 -6.33 7.97 14.24
N ALA A 49 -7.15 7.00 14.60
CA ALA A 49 -8.26 6.54 13.76
C ALA A 49 -9.25 7.67 13.48
N ASP A 50 -9.71 8.39 14.52
CA ASP A 50 -10.63 9.52 14.36
C ASP A 50 -10.06 10.60 13.44
N MET A 51 -8.79 10.92 13.62
CA MET A 51 -8.08 11.89 12.77
C MET A 51 -7.99 11.43 11.32
N ILE A 52 -7.60 10.18 11.08
CA ILE A 52 -7.46 9.61 9.73
C ILE A 52 -8.82 9.58 9.03
N ILE A 53 -9.86 9.13 9.72
CA ILE A 53 -11.22 9.07 9.15
C ILE A 53 -11.70 10.48 8.76
N THR A 54 -11.47 11.47 9.63
CA THR A 54 -11.85 12.86 9.36
C THR A 54 -11.09 13.42 8.15
N ASP A 55 -9.77 13.25 8.11
CA ASP A 55 -8.94 13.75 7.01
C ASP A 55 -9.30 13.09 5.67
N ILE A 56 -9.45 11.77 5.66
CA ILE A 56 -9.80 11.03 4.45
C ILE A 56 -11.20 11.39 3.95
N THR A 57 -12.16 11.58 4.86
CA THR A 57 -13.52 12.02 4.49
C THR A 57 -13.46 13.36 3.78
N ALA A 58 -12.71 14.32 4.32
CA ALA A 58 -12.54 15.63 3.69
C ALA A 58 -11.87 15.54 2.30
N GLN A 59 -10.90 14.63 2.11
CA GLN A 59 -10.28 14.41 0.80
C GLN A 59 -11.28 13.86 -0.24
N VAL A 60 -12.17 12.95 0.16
CA VAL A 60 -13.21 12.40 -0.72
C VAL A 60 -14.24 13.47 -1.06
N GLU A 61 -14.68 14.27 -0.08
CA GLU A 61 -15.58 15.40 -0.28
C GLU A 61 -14.97 16.46 -1.23
N ALA A 62 -13.65 16.66 -1.16
CA ALA A 62 -12.89 17.52 -2.06
C ALA A 62 -12.69 16.92 -3.47
N GLY A 63 -13.09 15.66 -3.70
CA GLY A 63 -13.12 15.06 -5.03
C GLY A 63 -12.17 13.88 -5.27
N ALA A 64 -11.49 13.37 -4.25
CA ALA A 64 -10.73 12.13 -4.40
C ALA A 64 -11.65 10.96 -4.80
N LYS A 65 -11.19 10.10 -5.72
CA LYS A 65 -11.96 9.00 -6.32
C LYS A 65 -11.52 7.61 -5.86
N ALA A 66 -10.42 7.53 -5.16
CA ALA A 66 -9.93 6.36 -4.45
C ALA A 66 -9.09 6.84 -3.28
N ILE A 67 -8.87 5.98 -2.29
CA ILE A 67 -8.09 6.31 -1.10
C ILE A 67 -7.03 5.24 -0.88
N GLN A 68 -5.82 5.68 -0.55
CA GLN A 68 -4.74 4.78 -0.14
C GLN A 68 -4.25 5.12 1.27
N ILE A 69 -4.27 4.12 2.16
CA ILE A 69 -3.68 4.22 3.49
C ILE A 69 -2.27 3.63 3.45
N PHE A 70 -1.28 4.46 3.80
CA PHE A 70 0.14 4.09 3.80
C PHE A 70 0.61 3.65 5.19
N ASP A 71 0.91 2.36 5.34
CA ASP A 71 1.55 1.82 6.54
C ASP A 71 3.03 1.51 6.27
N SER A 72 3.79 2.57 6.01
CA SER A 72 5.17 2.49 5.51
C SER A 72 6.12 1.74 6.43
N TRP A 73 5.83 1.66 7.74
CA TRP A 73 6.75 1.11 8.74
C TRP A 73 6.25 -0.17 9.40
N VAL A 74 5.06 -0.63 9.06
CA VAL A 74 4.41 -1.79 9.67
C VAL A 74 5.17 -3.11 9.44
N GLY A 75 5.98 -3.18 8.40
CA GLY A 75 6.85 -4.33 8.15
C GLY A 75 7.85 -4.63 9.29
N ALA A 76 8.03 -3.69 10.23
CA ALA A 76 8.82 -3.91 11.45
C ALA A 76 8.11 -4.76 12.51
N LEU A 77 6.79 -4.99 12.38
CA LEU A 77 6.02 -5.83 13.30
C LEU A 77 6.01 -7.28 12.83
N ASN A 78 5.93 -8.22 13.76
CA ASN A 78 5.55 -9.59 13.47
C ASN A 78 4.03 -9.69 13.29
N VAL A 79 3.54 -10.83 12.79
CA VAL A 79 2.12 -11.06 12.51
C VAL A 79 1.27 -11.00 13.78
N GLU A 80 1.75 -11.55 14.89
CA GLU A 80 1.01 -11.61 16.16
C GLU A 80 0.80 -10.20 16.74
N ASP A 81 1.86 -9.40 16.79
CA ASP A 81 1.77 -8.01 17.25
C ASP A 81 0.85 -7.18 16.35
N TYR A 82 0.91 -7.38 15.03
CA TYR A 82 0.01 -6.72 14.10
C TYR A 82 -1.45 -7.07 14.39
N ARG A 83 -1.76 -8.35 14.58
CA ARG A 83 -3.12 -8.80 14.90
C ARG A 83 -3.66 -8.20 16.19
N ILE A 84 -2.83 -8.17 17.23
CA ILE A 84 -3.25 -7.71 18.56
C ILE A 84 -3.39 -6.19 18.61
N PHE A 85 -2.40 -5.46 18.08
CA PHE A 85 -2.24 -4.03 18.34
C PHE A 85 -2.66 -3.12 17.19
N ILE A 86 -2.80 -3.65 15.97
CA ILE A 86 -3.02 -2.84 14.77
C ILE A 86 -4.32 -3.21 14.05
N THR A 87 -4.57 -4.51 13.83
CA THR A 87 -5.75 -4.97 13.08
C THR A 87 -7.07 -4.39 13.59
N PRO A 88 -7.36 -4.30 14.90
CA PRO A 88 -8.63 -3.75 15.38
C PRO A 88 -8.86 -2.30 14.90
N THR A 89 -7.82 -1.48 14.98
CA THR A 89 -7.87 -0.07 14.56
C THR A 89 -8.00 0.06 13.04
N MET A 90 -7.24 -0.73 12.28
CA MET A 90 -7.33 -0.72 10.82
C MET A 90 -8.69 -1.20 10.33
N THR A 91 -9.26 -2.23 10.96
CA THR A 91 -10.61 -2.71 10.66
C THR A 91 -11.64 -1.61 10.90
N ARG A 92 -11.56 -0.89 12.02
CA ARG A 92 -12.43 0.25 12.32
C ARG A 92 -12.32 1.33 11.26
N ILE A 93 -11.10 1.79 10.95
CA ILE A 93 -10.85 2.84 9.95
C ILE A 93 -11.50 2.46 8.62
N PHE A 94 -11.17 1.29 8.09
CA PHE A 94 -11.70 0.89 6.78
C PHE A 94 -13.21 0.63 6.81
N ALA A 95 -13.76 0.11 7.91
CA ALA A 95 -15.21 -0.07 8.04
C ALA A 95 -15.97 1.27 7.98
N GLU A 96 -15.47 2.30 8.64
CA GLU A 96 -16.05 3.64 8.59
C GLU A 96 -15.86 4.29 7.21
N LEU A 97 -14.68 4.16 6.60
CA LEU A 97 -14.40 4.71 5.26
C LEU A 97 -15.22 4.05 4.14
N ARG A 98 -15.74 2.83 4.34
CA ARG A 98 -16.64 2.17 3.37
C ARG A 98 -17.88 3.00 3.03
N ALA A 99 -18.37 3.81 3.97
CA ALA A 99 -19.52 4.69 3.74
C ALA A 99 -19.28 5.75 2.66
N LEU A 100 -18.02 6.04 2.33
CA LEU A 100 -17.64 7.02 1.31
C LEU A 100 -17.82 6.50 -0.13
N ASN A 101 -18.04 5.19 -0.32
CA ASN A 101 -18.26 4.54 -1.63
C ASN A 101 -17.14 4.81 -2.66
N VAL A 102 -15.91 4.85 -2.22
CA VAL A 102 -14.70 4.94 -3.05
C VAL A 102 -13.81 3.71 -2.82
N PRO A 103 -13.02 3.26 -3.81
CA PRO A 103 -12.07 2.18 -3.61
C PRO A 103 -11.06 2.49 -2.51
N LEU A 104 -10.81 1.52 -1.64
CA LEU A 104 -9.91 1.60 -0.49
C LEU A 104 -8.71 0.70 -0.70
N ILE A 105 -7.51 1.27 -0.58
CA ILE A 105 -6.23 0.61 -0.82
C ILE A 105 -5.43 0.62 0.48
N GLN A 106 -4.95 -0.54 0.92
CA GLN A 106 -3.96 -0.68 1.98
C GLN A 106 -2.59 -0.95 1.38
N PHE A 107 -1.56 -0.21 1.80
CA PHE A 107 -0.19 -0.41 1.36
C PHE A 107 0.79 -0.35 2.54
N GLY A 108 1.82 -1.19 2.51
CA GLY A 108 2.93 -1.14 3.46
C GLY A 108 4.22 -1.67 2.86
N VAL A 109 5.35 -1.19 3.38
CA VAL A 109 6.69 -1.55 2.91
C VAL A 109 7.30 -2.64 3.77
N GLY A 110 7.94 -3.64 3.14
CA GLY A 110 8.56 -4.76 3.86
C GLY A 110 7.56 -5.65 4.59
N ALA A 111 6.29 -5.59 4.21
CA ALA A 111 5.18 -6.19 4.93
C ALA A 111 4.59 -7.43 4.23
N THR A 112 5.40 -8.13 3.45
CA THR A 112 4.98 -9.34 2.70
C THR A 112 4.42 -10.45 3.58
N HIS A 113 4.80 -10.49 4.85
CA HIS A 113 4.29 -11.43 5.85
C HIS A 113 2.93 -11.04 6.43
N LEU A 114 2.45 -9.81 6.16
CA LEU A 114 1.16 -9.27 6.62
C LEU A 114 0.08 -9.25 5.53
N VAL A 115 0.38 -9.65 4.30
CA VAL A 115 -0.59 -9.51 3.20
C VAL A 115 -1.89 -10.28 3.41
N ASN A 116 -1.84 -11.41 4.13
CA ASN A 116 -3.03 -12.17 4.50
C ASN A 116 -3.89 -11.43 5.52
N GLU A 117 -3.27 -10.74 6.47
CA GLU A 117 -3.99 -9.90 7.44
C GLU A 117 -4.72 -8.75 6.74
N TRP A 118 -4.12 -8.19 5.68
CA TRP A 118 -4.75 -7.13 4.89
C TRP A 118 -5.87 -7.66 4.00
N HIS A 119 -5.76 -8.89 3.53
CA HIS A 119 -6.84 -9.51 2.76
C HIS A 119 -8.15 -9.55 3.55
N ASP A 120 -8.09 -9.73 4.87
CA ASP A 120 -9.27 -9.80 5.72
C ASP A 120 -9.83 -8.42 6.13
N LEU A 121 -9.09 -7.34 5.90
CA LEU A 121 -9.58 -5.98 6.12
C LEU A 121 -10.70 -5.62 5.12
N PRO A 122 -11.64 -4.71 5.47
CA PRO A 122 -12.70 -4.27 4.57
C PRO A 122 -12.18 -3.27 3.51
N ILE A 123 -11.20 -3.70 2.69
CA ILE A 123 -10.57 -2.96 1.60
C ILE A 123 -10.88 -3.58 0.24
N ASP A 124 -10.60 -2.86 -0.83
CA ASP A 124 -10.78 -3.34 -2.21
C ASP A 124 -9.46 -3.79 -2.84
N VAL A 125 -8.34 -3.16 -2.46
CA VAL A 125 -7.05 -3.34 -3.09
C VAL A 125 -5.95 -3.56 -2.05
N VAL A 126 -5.14 -4.59 -2.25
CA VAL A 126 -3.90 -4.83 -1.50
C VAL A 126 -2.73 -4.26 -2.27
N GLY A 127 -2.08 -3.24 -1.73
CA GLY A 127 -0.86 -2.67 -2.27
C GLY A 127 0.35 -3.53 -1.92
N LEU A 128 1.12 -3.91 -2.93
CA LEU A 128 2.31 -4.75 -2.80
C LEU A 128 3.57 -3.93 -3.03
N ASP A 129 4.56 -4.08 -2.16
CA ASP A 129 5.91 -3.62 -2.47
C ASP A 129 6.62 -4.61 -3.42
N TRP A 130 7.77 -4.23 -3.93
CA TRP A 130 8.50 -5.00 -4.96
C TRP A 130 9.04 -6.36 -4.49
N ARG A 131 8.98 -6.66 -3.17
CA ARG A 131 9.56 -7.89 -2.59
C ARG A 131 8.68 -9.11 -2.77
N LEU A 132 7.38 -8.92 -3.04
CA LEU A 132 6.43 -10.01 -3.21
C LEU A 132 5.85 -9.99 -4.63
N PRO A 133 6.22 -10.92 -5.51
CA PRO A 133 5.60 -11.07 -6.82
C PRO A 133 4.08 -11.25 -6.71
N ILE A 134 3.31 -10.69 -7.67
CA ILE A 134 1.84 -10.75 -7.66
C ILE A 134 1.35 -12.22 -7.62
N ARG A 135 1.97 -13.10 -8.42
CA ARG A 135 1.65 -14.54 -8.41
C ARG A 135 1.85 -15.22 -7.06
N GLU A 136 2.84 -14.75 -6.27
CA GLU A 136 3.06 -15.29 -4.93
C GLU A 136 2.05 -14.75 -3.91
N ALA A 137 1.62 -13.49 -4.06
CA ALA A 137 0.54 -12.93 -3.25
C ALA A 137 -0.75 -13.74 -3.48
N GLU A 138 -1.09 -14.04 -4.73
CA GLU A 138 -2.24 -14.88 -5.08
C GLU A 138 -2.11 -16.31 -4.52
N ALA A 139 -0.93 -16.93 -4.64
CA ALA A 139 -0.66 -18.24 -4.06
C ALA A 139 -0.79 -18.29 -2.54
N ARG A 140 -0.65 -17.15 -1.86
CA ARG A 140 -0.91 -16.98 -0.42
C ARG A 140 -2.37 -16.68 -0.09
N GLY A 141 -3.27 -16.64 -1.08
CA GLY A 141 -4.70 -16.44 -0.91
C GLY A 141 -5.19 -15.00 -1.06
N VAL A 142 -4.35 -14.07 -1.53
CA VAL A 142 -4.80 -12.70 -1.86
C VAL A 142 -5.58 -12.74 -3.17
N THR A 143 -6.90 -12.66 -3.07
CA THR A 143 -7.82 -12.68 -4.22
C THR A 143 -8.47 -11.32 -4.52
N LYS A 144 -8.27 -10.33 -3.64
CA LYS A 144 -8.65 -8.93 -3.91
C LYS A 144 -7.77 -8.34 -5.01
N ALA A 145 -8.21 -7.24 -5.60
CA ALA A 145 -7.34 -6.50 -6.52
C ALA A 145 -5.99 -6.17 -5.85
N VAL A 146 -4.93 -6.17 -6.65
CA VAL A 146 -3.58 -5.80 -6.17
C VAL A 146 -3.07 -4.55 -6.88
N GLN A 147 -2.29 -3.74 -6.16
CA GLN A 147 -1.60 -2.59 -6.72
C GLN A 147 -0.09 -2.75 -6.56
N GLY A 148 0.65 -2.52 -7.60
CA GLY A 148 2.12 -2.54 -7.59
C GLY A 148 2.68 -3.21 -8.86
N ASN A 149 3.94 -3.71 -8.88
CA ASN A 149 4.89 -3.53 -7.77
C ASN A 149 6.31 -3.48 -8.33
N LEU A 150 6.52 -2.62 -9.35
CA LEU A 150 7.86 -2.46 -9.92
C LEU A 150 8.83 -1.88 -8.89
N ASP A 151 9.99 -2.52 -8.74
CA ASP A 151 11.06 -1.96 -7.90
C ASP A 151 11.48 -0.58 -8.44
N PRO A 152 11.33 0.51 -7.66
CA PRO A 152 11.66 1.84 -8.14
C PRO A 152 13.16 2.03 -8.44
N THR A 153 14.05 1.20 -7.88
CA THR A 153 15.48 1.24 -8.21
C THR A 153 15.77 0.86 -9.65
N LEU A 154 14.90 0.06 -10.25
CA LEU A 154 15.04 -0.33 -11.67
C LEU A 154 14.88 0.85 -12.63
N LEU A 155 14.24 1.94 -12.19
CA LEU A 155 14.11 3.15 -13.02
C LEU A 155 15.46 3.85 -13.30
N LEU A 156 16.51 3.45 -12.58
CA LEU A 156 17.89 3.89 -12.80
C LEU A 156 18.67 2.95 -13.73
N ALA A 157 18.08 1.84 -14.17
CA ALA A 157 18.70 0.86 -15.04
C ALA A 157 18.44 1.16 -16.53
N ASP A 158 19.07 0.39 -17.40
CA ASP A 158 18.82 0.45 -18.84
C ASP A 158 17.36 0.09 -19.17
N TRP A 159 16.82 0.73 -20.20
CA TRP A 159 15.41 0.56 -20.58
C TRP A 159 15.00 -0.90 -20.81
N ASN A 160 15.83 -1.72 -21.43
CA ASN A 160 15.53 -3.13 -21.68
C ASN A 160 15.26 -3.92 -20.37
N VAL A 161 15.92 -3.55 -19.27
CA VAL A 161 15.68 -4.14 -17.94
C VAL A 161 14.33 -3.68 -17.39
N ILE A 162 14.07 -2.37 -17.47
CA ILE A 162 12.79 -1.78 -17.01
C ILE A 162 11.63 -2.43 -17.78
N GLU A 163 11.74 -2.48 -19.13
CA GLU A 163 10.71 -3.04 -20.00
C GLU A 163 10.42 -4.51 -19.68
N ALA A 164 11.46 -5.33 -19.53
CA ALA A 164 11.29 -6.75 -19.21
C ALA A 164 10.57 -6.97 -17.87
N ARG A 165 10.91 -6.18 -16.86
CA ARG A 165 10.26 -6.25 -15.55
C ARG A 165 8.83 -5.72 -15.57
N ALA A 166 8.58 -4.63 -16.28
CA ALA A 166 7.24 -4.09 -16.45
C ALA A 166 6.32 -5.08 -17.16
N LYS A 167 6.81 -5.76 -18.21
CA LYS A 167 6.08 -6.86 -18.88
C LYS A 167 5.70 -7.97 -17.91
N ASP A 168 6.66 -8.50 -17.16
CA ASP A 168 6.41 -9.58 -16.21
C ASP A 168 5.33 -9.18 -15.17
N ILE A 169 5.36 -7.95 -14.66
CA ILE A 169 4.38 -7.45 -13.72
C ILE A 169 2.99 -7.30 -14.36
N VAL A 170 2.91 -6.76 -15.57
CA VAL A 170 1.65 -6.65 -16.31
C VAL A 170 1.06 -8.03 -16.60
N ASP A 171 1.89 -8.99 -17.01
CA ASP A 171 1.45 -10.36 -17.31
C ASP A 171 0.93 -11.07 -16.05
N GLN A 172 1.62 -10.92 -14.91
CA GLN A 172 1.15 -11.42 -13.61
C GLN A 172 -0.16 -10.73 -13.20
N GLY A 173 -0.24 -9.41 -13.35
CA GLY A 173 -1.44 -8.64 -13.02
C GLY A 173 -2.65 -9.00 -13.88
N LEU A 174 -2.43 -9.26 -15.17
CA LEU A 174 -3.48 -9.75 -16.06
C LEU A 174 -3.93 -11.18 -15.74
N ALA A 175 -3.06 -12.00 -15.18
CA ALA A 175 -3.40 -13.36 -14.74
C ALA A 175 -4.10 -13.39 -13.36
N HIS A 176 -3.92 -12.34 -12.54
CA HIS A 176 -4.48 -12.25 -11.20
C HIS A 176 -6.01 -12.13 -11.24
N THR A 177 -6.70 -12.93 -10.44
CA THR A 177 -8.17 -13.02 -10.46
C THR A 177 -8.88 -11.78 -9.96
N GLY A 178 -8.30 -11.05 -9.01
CA GLY A 178 -8.87 -9.84 -8.41
C GLY A 178 -8.70 -8.55 -9.22
N GLY A 179 -7.88 -8.58 -10.27
CA GLY A 179 -7.51 -7.40 -11.05
C GLY A 179 -6.23 -6.72 -10.54
N HIS A 180 -5.68 -5.80 -11.34
CA HIS A 180 -4.37 -5.19 -11.09
C HIS A 180 -4.32 -3.71 -11.43
N ILE A 181 -3.70 -2.93 -10.57
CA ILE A 181 -3.31 -1.55 -10.81
C ILE A 181 -1.77 -1.51 -10.87
N PHE A 182 -1.21 -1.27 -12.06
CA PHE A 182 0.24 -1.15 -12.18
C PHE A 182 0.74 0.08 -11.41
N ASN A 183 1.75 -0.11 -10.57
CA ASN A 183 2.40 0.95 -9.82
C ASN A 183 3.85 0.56 -9.51
N LEU A 184 4.64 1.52 -9.03
CA LEU A 184 5.90 1.23 -8.36
C LEU A 184 5.63 0.59 -6.99
N GLY A 185 6.54 -0.25 -6.54
CA GLY A 185 6.46 -0.87 -5.20
C GLY A 185 6.88 0.05 -4.05
N HIS A 186 7.25 1.30 -4.33
CA HIS A 186 7.55 2.38 -3.38
C HIS A 186 7.59 3.73 -4.11
N GLY A 187 7.85 4.82 -3.38
CA GLY A 187 8.07 6.14 -3.96
C GLY A 187 9.26 6.19 -4.92
N VAL A 188 9.18 7.06 -5.90
CA VAL A 188 10.26 7.31 -6.87
C VAL A 188 11.43 8.04 -6.20
N PHE A 189 12.65 7.71 -6.62
CA PHE A 189 13.85 8.41 -6.15
C PHE A 189 14.08 9.74 -6.90
N PRO A 190 14.64 10.75 -6.24
CA PRO A 190 14.92 12.04 -6.86
C PRO A 190 15.85 11.97 -8.08
N GLU A 191 16.69 10.94 -8.14
CA GLU A 191 17.66 10.70 -9.21
C GLU A 191 17.05 10.16 -10.50
N VAL A 192 15.79 9.73 -10.46
CA VAL A 192 15.10 9.17 -11.63
C VAL A 192 14.73 10.28 -12.60
N ASP A 193 15.18 10.14 -13.86
CA ASP A 193 14.77 11.04 -14.95
C ASP A 193 13.24 10.91 -15.18
N PRO A 194 12.49 12.02 -15.10
CA PRO A 194 11.05 12.03 -15.39
C PRO A 194 10.68 11.46 -16.77
N ALA A 195 11.60 11.52 -17.75
CA ALA A 195 11.40 10.94 -19.05
C ALA A 195 11.24 9.41 -19.01
N VAL A 196 11.94 8.74 -18.08
CA VAL A 196 11.82 7.29 -17.86
C VAL A 196 10.43 6.94 -17.36
N LEU A 197 9.88 7.71 -16.41
CA LEU A 197 8.51 7.51 -15.91
C LEU A 197 7.47 7.71 -17.00
N LYS A 198 7.63 8.76 -17.81
CA LYS A 198 6.74 9.02 -18.95
C LYS A 198 6.78 7.86 -19.95
N ARG A 199 7.98 7.37 -20.28
CA ARG A 199 8.15 6.21 -21.17
C ARG A 199 7.53 4.94 -20.59
N LEU A 200 7.74 4.67 -19.28
CA LEU A 200 7.17 3.52 -18.61
C LEU A 200 5.64 3.56 -18.61
N THR A 201 5.05 4.73 -18.34
CA THR A 201 3.59 4.90 -18.36
C THR A 201 3.01 4.61 -19.74
N ALA A 202 3.60 5.17 -20.80
CA ALA A 202 3.18 4.90 -22.17
C ALA A 202 3.30 3.41 -22.51
N PHE A 203 4.46 2.82 -22.19
CA PHE A 203 4.72 1.40 -22.42
C PHE A 203 3.69 0.49 -21.73
N VAL A 204 3.43 0.72 -20.43
CA VAL A 204 2.47 -0.11 -19.67
C VAL A 204 1.06 0.01 -20.28
N HIS A 205 0.65 1.21 -20.68
CA HIS A 205 -0.66 1.40 -21.32
C HIS A 205 -0.76 0.66 -22.66
N ASP A 206 0.27 0.74 -23.50
CA ASP A 206 0.24 0.12 -24.84
C ASP A 206 0.34 -1.40 -24.73
N TYR A 207 1.28 -1.90 -23.93
CA TYR A 207 1.46 -3.33 -23.72
C TYR A 207 0.22 -3.99 -23.08
N SER A 208 -0.35 -3.38 -22.04
CA SER A 208 -1.55 -3.96 -21.39
C SER A 208 -2.75 -3.99 -22.33
N ARG A 209 -2.98 -2.93 -23.14
CA ARG A 209 -4.06 -2.93 -24.17
C ARG A 209 -3.86 -4.04 -25.19
N GLU A 210 -2.62 -4.22 -25.66
CA GLU A 210 -2.29 -5.29 -26.60
C GLU A 210 -2.57 -6.69 -26.04
N GLN A 211 -2.18 -6.93 -24.77
CA GLN A 211 -2.42 -8.21 -24.13
C GLN A 211 -3.92 -8.46 -23.85
N ILE A 212 -4.67 -7.43 -23.45
CA ILE A 212 -6.12 -7.53 -23.25
C ILE A 212 -6.85 -7.84 -24.56
N ALA A 213 -6.41 -7.22 -25.68
CA ALA A 213 -7.02 -7.45 -27.00
C ALA A 213 -6.78 -8.87 -27.55
N LYS A 214 -5.82 -9.63 -27.01
CA LYS A 214 -5.51 -11.01 -27.38
C LYS A 214 -6.28 -12.07 -26.59
N ARG A 215 -7.02 -11.64 -25.53
CA ARG A 215 -7.84 -12.51 -24.66
C ARG A 215 -9.29 -12.61 -25.14
#